data_0cacfc2c814879687758b0dbd9cecbea
#
_entry.id   0cacfc2c814879687758b0dbd9cecbea
#
_cell.length_a   1.000
_cell.length_b   1.000
_cell.length_c   1.000
_cell.angle_alpha   90.00
_cell.angle_beta   90.00
_cell.angle_gamma   90.00
#
_symmetry.space_group_name_H-M   'P 1'
#
loop_
_entity.id
_entity.type
_entity.pdbx_description
1 polymer ?
#
loop_
_entity_poly.entity_id
_entity_poly.type
_entity_poly.pdbx_seq_one_letter_code
_entity_poly.pdbx_strand_id
1 'polypeptide(L)'
;MSRGLLSRIATTLVLGCGCDMTPADSGPDAGPADAGPPPLTIEWSACTAAGGEVPAECADVAVPIDWADGEGPSVTVFVKRITRPDTTGQLWLLAGGPGGSGKDFESAIEEIQALASDLDLYLLDHRGTGGSDYLDCPGLVPPLGGWSQLDPARVTSCVDALTGNQADALRATRTTQAAQDLGALIATVRGPNDRVVVAGASYGTYWLHRYLQLYPTQPSAVVLDSVCDRCGQWLEYERSHDRLGRALLSECAADALCASKLGADPEAFLQALVSSATPVCPDVVRAFGTSSVKVMAGVLLENPFAQHYLPAFLYRLARCEPRDVTALTTLLSRRTSGLSRTSIATFLQVSLADLAPAPPISEVEAFEATALFSKELDFLTAIAGPVWPAAVPDPWVGSYAETTVPMLMINGVLDPQTTIEEARSFAAHFTGPEQYLVELPRTVHGAVFGSATAAPPADPMPCGAEIMRLFLQSPGTRPDTSCTEDILVGDGFSLGPEADEYLWGTTDIWEG
;
A
#
# COMPACT_ATOMS: atom_id res chain seq x y z
N MET A 1 -72.34 1.97 -8.48
CA MET A 1 -73.04 2.16 -7.18
C MET A 1 -71.95 2.43 -6.19
N SER A 2 -71.71 3.62 -5.88
CA SER A 2 -72.36 4.49 -4.89
C SER A 2 -71.53 4.51 -3.59
N ARG A 3 -70.88 5.66 -3.40
CA ARG A 3 -70.86 6.53 -2.21
C ARG A 3 -70.03 5.99 -1.01
N GLY A 4 -69.20 6.73 -0.38
CA GLY A 4 -69.06 8.20 -0.20
C GLY A 4 -68.71 8.49 1.24
N LEU A 5 -67.91 9.48 1.41
CA LEU A 5 -68.04 10.63 2.28
C LEU A 5 -67.30 10.69 3.63
N LEU A 6 -66.45 11.72 3.69
CA LEU A 6 -66.26 12.77 4.71
C LEU A 6 -65.45 12.38 5.98
N SER A 7 -64.24 12.96 6.06
CA SER A 7 -63.94 14.29 6.63
C SER A 7 -64.07 14.37 8.17
N ARG A 8 -62.95 14.60 8.88
CA ARG A 8 -62.86 15.68 9.88
C ARG A 8 -61.41 16.06 10.16
N ILE A 9 -61.19 17.32 10.06
CA ILE A 9 -60.06 18.14 10.39
C ILE A 9 -59.82 18.10 11.91
N ALA A 10 -58.59 17.90 12.37
CA ALA A 10 -58.16 18.34 13.68
C ALA A 10 -56.87 19.13 13.54
N THR A 11 -57.02 20.45 13.64
CA THR A 11 -55.96 21.43 13.74
C THR A 11 -55.29 21.30 15.11
N THR A 12 -54.00 20.99 15.14
CA THR A 12 -53.21 21.16 16.35
C THR A 12 -52.09 22.15 16.04
N LEU A 13 -52.07 23.27 16.73
CA LEU A 13 -51.04 24.26 16.76
C LEU A 13 -49.73 23.58 17.21
N VAL A 14 -48.67 23.70 16.43
CA VAL A 14 -47.28 23.51 16.86
C VAL A 14 -46.65 24.89 16.92
N LEU A 15 -46.32 25.29 18.14
CA LEU A 15 -45.46 26.44 18.39
C LEU A 15 -44.10 26.21 17.75
N GLY A 16 -43.71 27.08 16.82
CA GLY A 16 -42.37 27.12 16.26
C GLY A 16 -41.34 27.59 17.29
N CYS A 17 -40.42 26.72 17.67
CA CYS A 17 -39.10 27.12 18.12
C CYS A 17 -38.22 27.21 16.85
N GLY A 18 -38.02 28.42 16.37
CA GLY A 18 -36.99 28.71 15.38
C GLY A 18 -35.62 28.50 15.97
N CYS A 19 -34.99 27.38 15.62
CA CYS A 19 -33.54 27.30 15.65
C CYS A 19 -33.05 27.70 14.26
N ASP A 20 -32.57 28.90 14.12
CA ASP A 20 -31.72 29.32 13.02
C ASP A 20 -30.48 28.39 13.03
N MET A 21 -30.48 27.40 12.17
CA MET A 21 -29.25 26.72 11.77
C MET A 21 -28.61 27.54 10.66
N THR A 22 -27.79 28.51 11.05
CA THR A 22 -26.73 29.02 10.16
C THR A 22 -25.81 27.83 9.88
N PRO A 23 -25.43 27.58 8.62
CA PRO A 23 -24.38 26.64 8.34
C PRO A 23 -23.13 27.11 9.07
N ALA A 24 -22.52 26.25 9.89
CA ALA A 24 -21.19 26.46 10.40
C ALA A 24 -20.22 26.34 9.21
N ASP A 25 -20.01 27.47 8.56
CA ASP A 25 -18.93 27.70 7.63
C ASP A 25 -17.71 28.05 8.50
N SER A 26 -16.81 27.12 8.66
CA SER A 26 -15.37 27.33 8.86
C SER A 26 -14.71 25.95 8.92
N GLY A 27 -14.25 25.49 7.75
CA GLY A 27 -13.09 24.62 7.73
C GLY A 27 -11.96 25.27 8.56
N PRO A 28 -10.98 24.52 9.06
CA PRO A 28 -9.88 25.10 9.81
C PRO A 28 -9.30 26.26 9.01
N ASP A 29 -9.15 27.45 9.64
CA ASP A 29 -8.46 28.58 9.08
C ASP A 29 -7.13 28.07 8.51
N ALA A 30 -7.06 27.93 7.19
CA ALA A 30 -5.80 27.84 6.51
C ALA A 30 -5.11 29.17 6.82
N GLY A 31 -4.12 29.13 7.68
CA GLY A 31 -3.24 30.27 7.88
C GLY A 31 -2.77 30.78 6.52
N PRO A 32 -2.30 32.02 6.40
CA PRO A 32 -2.10 32.68 5.12
C PRO A 32 -1.31 31.77 4.16
N ALA A 33 -1.94 31.34 3.09
CA ALA A 33 -1.45 30.39 2.09
C ALA A 33 -0.25 30.90 1.24
N ASP A 34 0.37 32.01 1.64
CA ASP A 34 1.45 32.70 0.92
C ASP A 34 2.82 32.64 1.58
N ALA A 35 2.95 32.15 2.80
CA ALA A 35 4.27 31.91 3.40
C ALA A 35 4.56 30.40 3.28
N GLY A 36 5.41 30.02 2.31
CA GLY A 36 5.92 28.65 2.22
C GLY A 36 6.53 28.19 3.56
N PRO A 37 6.69 26.89 3.79
CA PRO A 37 7.27 26.36 5.01
C PRO A 37 8.64 27.01 5.27
N PRO A 38 9.05 27.20 6.54
CA PRO A 38 10.35 27.78 6.84
C PRO A 38 11.47 26.94 6.26
N PRO A 39 12.54 27.54 5.73
CA PRO A 39 13.65 26.81 5.14
C PRO A 39 14.36 25.96 6.21
N LEU A 40 14.64 24.71 5.86
CA LEU A 40 15.37 23.76 6.69
C LEU A 40 16.89 23.91 6.45
N THR A 41 17.70 23.53 7.44
CA THR A 41 19.14 23.38 7.24
C THR A 41 19.44 21.95 6.85
N ILE A 42 20.06 21.75 5.68
CA ILE A 42 20.40 20.42 5.15
C ILE A 42 21.89 20.35 4.89
N GLU A 43 22.57 19.44 5.57
CA GLU A 43 24.00 19.16 5.38
C GLU A 43 24.16 17.82 4.68
N TRP A 44 24.54 17.87 3.40
CA TRP A 44 24.73 16.66 2.60
C TRP A 44 26.09 16.02 2.87
N SER A 45 26.12 14.71 3.04
CA SER A 45 27.31 13.88 3.19
C SER A 45 27.31 12.76 2.16
N ALA A 46 28.50 12.37 1.68
CA ALA A 46 28.64 11.28 0.75
C ALA A 46 28.18 9.96 1.38
N CYS A 47 27.34 9.23 0.66
CA CYS A 47 26.87 7.88 1.02
C CYS A 47 26.67 7.04 -0.24
N THR A 48 25.99 5.90 -0.13
CA THR A 48 25.68 5.01 -1.25
C THR A 48 24.25 4.52 -1.19
N ALA A 49 23.73 4.07 -2.34
CA ALA A 49 22.47 3.35 -2.48
C ALA A 49 22.72 1.97 -3.13
N ALA A 50 21.67 1.16 -3.28
CA ALA A 50 21.71 -0.15 -3.93
C ALA A 50 22.83 -1.06 -3.40
N GLY A 51 22.92 -1.21 -2.08
CA GLY A 51 23.94 -2.07 -1.45
C GLY A 51 25.38 -1.55 -1.53
N GLY A 52 25.59 -0.29 -1.91
CA GLY A 52 26.90 0.34 -2.05
C GLY A 52 27.34 0.58 -3.49
N GLU A 53 26.54 0.20 -4.47
CA GLU A 53 26.90 0.24 -5.89
C GLU A 53 26.68 1.61 -6.53
N VAL A 54 25.68 2.39 -6.04
CA VAL A 54 25.32 3.69 -6.57
C VAL A 54 25.78 4.82 -5.64
N PRO A 55 26.64 5.76 -6.10
CA PRO A 55 26.99 6.96 -5.32
C PRO A 55 25.76 7.82 -5.02
N ALA A 56 25.67 8.29 -3.80
CA ALA A 56 24.56 9.11 -3.32
C ALA A 56 25.04 10.15 -2.30
N GLU A 57 24.16 11.05 -1.92
CA GLU A 57 24.35 11.97 -0.79
C GLU A 57 23.18 11.78 0.19
N CYS A 58 23.51 11.78 1.46
CA CYS A 58 22.56 11.57 2.56
C CYS A 58 22.55 12.78 3.50
N ALA A 59 21.41 13.05 4.08
CA ALA A 59 21.27 14.07 5.11
C ALA A 59 20.30 13.62 6.22
N ASP A 60 20.68 13.92 7.46
CA ASP A 60 19.83 13.89 8.63
C ASP A 60 19.30 15.31 8.86
N VAL A 61 18.01 15.52 8.71
CA VAL A 61 17.38 16.85 8.75
C VAL A 61 16.53 16.98 9.99
N ALA A 62 16.83 17.97 10.83
CA ALA A 62 15.99 18.29 11.97
C ALA A 62 14.72 19.01 11.51
N VAL A 63 13.56 18.45 11.85
CA VAL A 63 12.24 19.02 11.56
C VAL A 63 11.43 19.15 12.86
N PRO A 64 10.49 20.08 12.99
CA PRO A 64 9.65 20.19 14.18
C PRO A 64 8.92 18.89 14.48
N ILE A 65 8.80 18.50 15.72
CA ILE A 65 7.92 17.40 16.14
C ILE A 65 6.49 17.69 15.69
N ASP A 66 6.03 18.91 15.94
CA ASP A 66 4.73 19.42 15.48
C ASP A 66 4.94 20.70 14.67
N TRP A 67 4.55 20.68 13.42
CA TRP A 67 4.65 21.84 12.53
C TRP A 67 3.73 22.99 12.94
N ALA A 68 2.71 22.72 13.76
CA ALA A 68 1.89 23.77 14.35
C ALA A 68 2.63 24.53 15.49
N ASP A 69 3.65 23.90 16.10
CA ASP A 69 4.53 24.49 17.11
C ASP A 69 5.97 24.53 16.59
N GLY A 70 6.25 25.47 15.71
CA GLY A 70 7.56 25.56 15.02
C GLY A 70 8.76 25.88 15.93
N GLU A 71 8.55 26.25 17.20
CA GLU A 71 9.60 26.51 18.20
C GLU A 71 9.79 25.33 19.18
N GLY A 72 9.01 24.25 19.00
CA GLY A 72 9.04 23.05 19.82
C GLY A 72 10.28 22.16 19.61
N PRO A 73 10.30 20.98 20.24
CA PRO A 73 11.34 19.99 20.01
C PRO A 73 11.32 19.49 18.56
N SER A 74 12.45 18.94 18.11
CA SER A 74 12.62 18.41 16.75
C SER A 74 12.79 16.90 16.75
N VAL A 75 12.49 16.28 15.61
CA VAL A 75 12.86 14.91 15.24
C VAL A 75 13.75 14.95 14.00
N THR A 76 14.51 13.88 13.79
CA THR A 76 15.34 13.71 12.60
C THR A 76 14.56 13.00 11.51
N VAL A 77 14.59 13.56 10.30
CA VAL A 77 14.11 12.94 9.08
C VAL A 77 15.28 12.69 8.15
N PHE A 78 15.40 11.45 7.66
CA PHE A 78 16.47 11.07 6.76
C PHE A 78 16.04 11.21 5.31
N VAL A 79 16.93 11.79 4.50
CA VAL A 79 16.75 11.89 3.05
C VAL A 79 18.03 11.49 2.32
N LYS A 80 17.89 10.67 1.29
CA LYS A 80 18.95 10.29 0.37
C LYS A 80 18.65 10.87 -1.00
N ARG A 81 19.68 11.45 -1.66
CA ARG A 81 19.55 11.88 -3.05
C ARG A 81 20.60 11.25 -3.94
N ILE A 82 20.20 11.00 -5.18
CA ILE A 82 21.05 10.51 -6.24
C ILE A 82 20.97 11.53 -7.36
N THR A 83 22.04 12.33 -7.49
CA THR A 83 22.13 13.40 -8.47
C THR A 83 22.85 12.93 -9.73
N ARG A 84 22.48 13.53 -10.87
CA ARG A 84 23.12 13.26 -12.17
C ARG A 84 23.42 14.56 -12.90
N PRO A 85 24.42 14.56 -13.80
CA PRO A 85 24.65 15.69 -14.69
C PRO A 85 23.41 15.99 -15.55
N ASP A 86 23.16 17.28 -15.81
CA ASP A 86 22.14 17.76 -16.75
C ASP A 86 20.67 17.44 -16.38
N THR A 87 20.39 17.20 -15.10
CA THR A 87 19.01 17.06 -14.61
C THR A 87 18.29 18.40 -14.60
N THR A 88 16.97 18.38 -14.78
CA THR A 88 16.10 19.55 -14.88
C THR A 88 15.11 19.66 -13.72
N GLY A 89 15.24 18.79 -12.71
CA GLY A 89 14.32 18.77 -11.57
C GLY A 89 14.53 17.57 -10.66
N GLN A 90 13.50 17.23 -9.92
CA GLN A 90 13.53 16.33 -8.81
C GLN A 90 12.37 15.32 -8.90
N LEU A 91 12.64 14.05 -8.58
CA LEU A 91 11.65 13.01 -8.34
C LEU A 91 11.75 12.54 -6.88
N TRP A 92 10.74 12.85 -6.10
CA TRP A 92 10.59 12.43 -4.70
C TRP A 92 9.81 11.14 -4.62
N LEU A 93 10.36 10.13 -3.94
CA LEU A 93 9.79 8.80 -3.81
C LEU A 93 9.29 8.55 -2.38
N LEU A 94 8.01 8.21 -2.26
CA LEU A 94 7.30 7.97 -0.99
C LEU A 94 6.93 6.50 -0.86
N ALA A 95 7.53 5.84 0.12
CA ALA A 95 7.32 4.42 0.35
C ALA A 95 5.95 4.11 0.95
N GLY A 96 5.49 2.90 0.72
CA GLY A 96 4.26 2.33 1.26
C GLY A 96 4.40 1.72 2.65
N GLY A 97 3.52 0.81 2.95
CA GLY A 97 3.38 0.11 4.21
C GLY A 97 2.02 0.41 4.85
N PRO A 98 1.88 1.40 5.78
CA PRO A 98 2.88 2.33 6.33
C PRO A 98 4.06 1.64 7.01
N GLY A 99 5.13 2.40 7.27
CA GLY A 99 6.31 1.90 7.97
C GLY A 99 7.48 1.48 7.07
N GLY A 100 7.31 1.50 5.74
CA GLY A 100 8.40 1.36 4.77
C GLY A 100 9.31 2.60 4.75
N SER A 101 10.44 2.49 4.08
CA SER A 101 11.42 3.56 3.96
C SER A 101 11.80 3.82 2.50
N GLY A 102 12.41 4.97 2.21
CA GLY A 102 12.94 5.26 0.89
C GLY A 102 13.92 4.19 0.37
N LYS A 103 14.54 3.45 1.28
CA LYS A 103 15.40 2.32 0.93
C LYS A 103 14.69 1.20 0.15
N ASP A 104 13.37 1.12 0.24
CA ASP A 104 12.59 0.11 -0.50
C ASP A 104 12.70 0.29 -2.01
N PHE A 105 12.99 1.52 -2.47
CA PHE A 105 13.22 1.83 -3.88
C PHE A 105 14.66 1.54 -4.34
N GLU A 106 15.58 1.25 -3.43
CA GLU A 106 17.00 1.07 -3.79
C GLU A 106 17.24 -0.13 -4.70
N SER A 107 16.40 -1.15 -4.63
CA SER A 107 16.49 -2.33 -5.50
C SER A 107 16.07 -2.06 -6.96
N ALA A 108 15.36 -0.97 -7.21
CA ALA A 108 14.86 -0.57 -8.53
C ALA A 108 15.44 0.78 -8.99
N ILE A 109 16.58 1.21 -8.43
CA ILE A 109 17.16 2.53 -8.73
C ILE A 109 17.52 2.68 -10.20
N GLU A 110 18.12 1.67 -10.83
CA GLU A 110 18.52 1.73 -12.24
C GLU A 110 17.30 1.87 -13.15
N GLU A 111 16.24 1.13 -12.86
CA GLU A 111 14.96 1.18 -13.56
C GLU A 111 14.29 2.55 -13.37
N ILE A 112 14.22 3.04 -12.12
CA ILE A 112 13.66 4.37 -11.84
C ILE A 112 14.46 5.48 -12.52
N GLN A 113 15.78 5.37 -12.54
CA GLN A 113 16.63 6.32 -13.26
C GLN A 113 16.39 6.28 -14.79
N ALA A 114 16.06 5.13 -15.35
CA ALA A 114 15.71 5.01 -16.75
C ALA A 114 14.35 5.67 -17.06
N LEU A 115 13.39 5.58 -16.14
CA LEU A 115 12.07 6.21 -16.26
C LEU A 115 12.15 7.74 -16.15
N ALA A 116 13.00 8.24 -15.25
CA ALA A 116 13.14 9.66 -14.90
C ALA A 116 14.54 10.19 -15.25
N SER A 117 14.96 10.00 -16.50
CA SER A 117 16.35 10.24 -16.93
C SER A 117 16.85 11.70 -16.79
N ASP A 118 15.94 12.64 -16.65
CA ASP A 118 16.19 14.09 -16.50
C ASP A 118 15.92 14.63 -15.09
N LEU A 119 15.66 13.74 -14.11
CA LEU A 119 15.38 14.12 -12.71
C LEU A 119 16.41 13.52 -11.74
N ASP A 120 16.78 14.29 -10.73
CA ASP A 120 17.46 13.77 -9.56
C ASP A 120 16.49 12.98 -8.70
N LEU A 121 16.93 11.85 -8.14
CA LEU A 121 16.08 11.03 -7.28
C LEU A 121 16.25 11.43 -5.81
N TYR A 122 15.14 11.57 -5.11
CA TYR A 122 15.09 11.80 -3.67
C TYR A 122 14.29 10.69 -3.00
N LEU A 123 14.93 9.94 -2.12
CA LEU A 123 14.34 8.87 -1.32
C LEU A 123 14.16 9.42 0.10
N LEU A 124 12.91 9.65 0.48
CA LEU A 124 12.56 10.22 1.78
C LEU A 124 12.08 9.12 2.71
N ASP A 125 12.66 9.04 3.90
CA ASP A 125 12.15 8.18 4.95
C ASP A 125 11.07 8.93 5.74
N HIS A 126 9.90 8.28 5.89
CA HIS A 126 8.85 8.78 6.76
C HIS A 126 9.36 8.90 8.21
N ARG A 127 8.83 9.85 8.98
CA ARG A 127 9.06 9.89 10.44
C ARG A 127 8.85 8.51 11.04
N GLY A 128 9.76 8.07 11.89
CA GLY A 128 9.69 6.77 12.55
C GLY A 128 10.19 5.58 11.73
N THR A 129 10.73 5.81 10.51
CA THR A 129 11.19 4.72 9.61
C THR A 129 12.64 4.89 9.18
N GLY A 130 13.22 3.84 8.64
CA GLY A 130 14.51 3.86 7.94
C GLY A 130 15.66 4.47 8.74
N GLY A 131 16.26 5.53 8.20
CA GLY A 131 17.30 6.34 8.83
C GLY A 131 16.78 7.51 9.65
N SER A 132 15.47 7.83 9.57
CA SER A 132 14.82 8.81 10.45
C SER A 132 14.84 8.33 11.90
N ASP A 133 14.46 9.20 12.87
CA ASP A 133 14.29 8.79 14.26
C ASP A 133 13.35 7.59 14.35
N TYR A 134 13.94 6.39 14.28
CA TYR A 134 13.25 5.13 14.08
C TYR A 134 12.44 4.74 15.32
N LEU A 135 11.15 4.47 15.12
CA LEU A 135 10.33 3.89 16.16
C LEU A 135 10.56 2.38 16.20
N ASP A 136 11.30 1.93 17.20
CA ASP A 136 11.69 0.52 17.34
C ASP A 136 10.79 -0.21 18.34
N CYS A 137 10.31 -1.36 17.92
CA CYS A 137 9.63 -2.33 18.77
C CYS A 137 10.42 -3.63 18.79
N PRO A 138 11.47 -3.76 19.63
CA PRO A 138 12.30 -4.95 19.66
C PRO A 138 11.47 -6.22 19.88
N GLY A 139 11.61 -7.19 18.97
CA GLY A 139 10.89 -8.45 19.03
C GLY A 139 9.49 -8.45 18.44
N LEU A 140 8.99 -7.30 17.94
CA LEU A 140 7.84 -7.22 17.05
C LEU A 140 8.38 -7.25 15.62
N VAL A 141 8.49 -8.42 15.06
CA VAL A 141 8.73 -8.62 13.64
C VAL A 141 7.47 -9.26 13.09
N PRO A 142 6.82 -8.70 12.04
CA PRO A 142 5.72 -9.42 11.41
C PRO A 142 6.29 -10.75 10.92
N PRO A 143 5.74 -11.87 11.35
CA PRO A 143 6.13 -13.13 10.75
C PRO A 143 5.74 -13.12 9.28
N LEU A 144 6.51 -13.78 8.42
CA LEU A 144 6.15 -13.97 7.00
C LEU A 144 4.72 -14.52 6.84
N GLY A 145 4.18 -15.11 7.91
CA GLY A 145 2.93 -15.81 7.96
C GLY A 145 1.72 -15.06 8.53
N GLY A 146 1.75 -13.73 8.65
CA GLY A 146 0.57 -12.98 9.05
C GLY A 146 0.68 -12.29 10.41
N TRP A 147 -0.22 -11.34 10.62
CA TRP A 147 -0.25 -10.44 11.77
C TRP A 147 -0.82 -11.08 13.04
N SER A 148 -1.66 -12.11 12.90
CA SER A 148 -2.25 -12.87 14.03
C SER A 148 -1.21 -13.55 14.94
N GLN A 149 0.02 -13.71 14.46
CA GLN A 149 1.11 -14.26 15.27
C GLN A 149 1.80 -13.22 16.16
N LEU A 150 1.40 -11.96 16.10
CA LEU A 150 1.90 -10.96 17.04
C LEU A 150 1.27 -11.19 18.42
N ASP A 151 2.12 -11.48 19.39
CA ASP A 151 1.71 -11.63 20.79
C ASP A 151 1.23 -10.28 21.36
N PRO A 152 -0.04 -10.13 21.79
CA PRO A 152 -0.55 -8.88 22.38
C PRO A 152 0.30 -8.39 23.58
N ALA A 153 0.91 -9.28 24.34
CA ALA A 153 1.80 -8.91 25.44
C ALA A 153 3.07 -8.22 24.94
N ARG A 154 3.60 -8.62 23.77
CA ARG A 154 4.74 -7.95 23.12
C ARG A 154 4.35 -6.59 22.57
N VAL A 155 3.13 -6.45 22.03
CA VAL A 155 2.61 -5.14 21.60
C VAL A 155 2.50 -4.21 22.81
N THR A 156 1.96 -4.67 23.92
CA THR A 156 1.89 -3.89 25.18
C THR A 156 3.29 -3.44 25.64
N SER A 157 4.24 -4.37 25.67
CA SER A 157 5.63 -4.03 26.06
C SER A 157 6.27 -3.01 25.10
N CYS A 158 5.97 -3.08 23.81
CA CYS A 158 6.41 -2.10 22.84
C CYS A 158 5.81 -0.71 23.12
N VAL A 159 4.48 -0.63 23.32
CA VAL A 159 3.79 0.63 23.66
C VAL A 159 4.35 1.25 24.93
N ASP A 160 4.59 0.45 25.98
CA ASP A 160 5.19 0.93 27.24
C ASP A 160 6.59 1.52 27.00
N ALA A 161 7.40 0.89 26.16
CA ALA A 161 8.72 1.38 25.81
C ALA A 161 8.67 2.70 25.01
N LEU A 162 7.80 2.76 24.00
CA LEU A 162 7.61 3.93 23.15
C LEU A 162 7.04 5.11 23.95
N THR A 163 6.02 4.90 24.75
CA THR A 163 5.39 5.96 25.55
C THR A 163 6.28 6.43 26.70
N GLY A 164 7.18 5.59 27.20
CA GLY A 164 8.18 5.96 28.21
C GLY A 164 9.35 6.76 27.66
N ASN A 165 9.87 6.39 26.49
CA ASN A 165 11.13 6.94 25.97
C ASN A 165 10.98 7.81 24.72
N GLN A 166 9.92 7.59 23.91
CA GLN A 166 9.71 8.21 22.60
C GLN A 166 8.28 8.73 22.43
N ALA A 167 7.60 9.13 23.52
CA ALA A 167 6.19 9.50 23.50
C ALA A 167 5.89 10.64 22.50
N ASP A 168 6.76 11.62 22.40
CA ASP A 168 6.58 12.74 21.51
C ASP A 168 6.83 12.33 20.04
N ALA A 169 7.86 11.54 19.79
CA ALA A 169 8.13 10.98 18.46
C ALA A 169 6.97 10.07 17.99
N LEU A 170 6.43 9.24 18.88
CA LEU A 170 5.26 8.40 18.57
C LEU A 170 4.06 9.26 18.17
N ARG A 171 3.74 10.30 18.95
CA ARG A 171 2.62 11.21 18.63
C ARG A 171 2.84 11.99 17.35
N ALA A 172 4.10 12.35 17.06
CA ALA A 172 4.48 13.09 15.86
C ALA A 172 4.51 12.24 14.59
N THR A 173 4.57 10.90 14.73
CA THR A 173 4.62 9.97 13.59
C THR A 173 3.22 9.83 12.99
N ARG A 174 2.85 10.80 12.14
CA ARG A 174 1.54 10.91 11.49
C ARG A 174 1.72 11.39 10.06
N THR A 175 0.78 11.03 9.20
CA THR A 175 0.82 11.36 7.76
C THR A 175 0.86 12.87 7.51
N THR A 176 0.10 13.67 8.26
CA THR A 176 0.09 15.14 8.10
C THR A 176 1.45 15.76 8.43
N GLN A 177 2.10 15.30 9.49
CA GLN A 177 3.42 15.80 9.87
C GLN A 177 4.49 15.41 8.82
N ALA A 178 4.43 14.17 8.31
CA ALA A 178 5.32 13.71 7.26
C ALA A 178 5.09 14.43 5.91
N ALA A 179 3.86 14.81 5.62
CA ALA A 179 3.53 15.60 4.43
C ALA A 179 4.07 17.05 4.54
N GLN A 180 4.10 17.62 5.74
CA GLN A 180 4.74 18.91 6.00
C GLN A 180 6.27 18.83 5.90
N ASP A 181 6.88 17.73 6.37
CA ASP A 181 8.31 17.46 6.15
C ASP A 181 8.67 17.48 4.67
N LEU A 182 7.91 16.73 3.87
CA LEU A 182 8.12 16.68 2.42
C LEU A 182 8.01 18.07 1.78
N GLY A 183 6.96 18.83 2.12
CA GLY A 183 6.77 20.18 1.58
C GLY A 183 7.91 21.13 1.95
N ALA A 184 8.41 21.07 3.18
CA ALA A 184 9.53 21.89 3.66
C ALA A 184 10.86 21.48 3.03
N LEU A 185 11.13 20.19 2.88
CA LEU A 185 12.31 19.66 2.19
C LEU A 185 12.33 20.10 0.73
N ILE A 186 11.24 19.91 0.00
CA ILE A 186 11.10 20.37 -1.38
C ILE A 186 11.35 21.88 -1.48
N ALA A 187 10.71 22.69 -0.63
CA ALA A 187 10.88 24.14 -0.63
C ALA A 187 12.33 24.56 -0.37
N THR A 188 13.08 23.77 0.43
CA THR A 188 14.47 24.05 0.78
C THR A 188 15.45 23.70 -0.33
N VAL A 189 15.24 22.57 -1.04
CA VAL A 189 16.24 22.05 -2.00
C VAL A 189 15.94 22.42 -3.44
N ARG A 190 14.69 22.81 -3.78
CA ARG A 190 14.32 23.13 -5.16
C ARG A 190 15.00 24.41 -5.66
N GLY A 191 15.57 24.36 -6.84
CA GLY A 191 15.98 25.54 -7.58
C GLY A 191 14.78 26.30 -8.17
N PRO A 192 14.96 27.56 -8.60
CA PRO A 192 13.86 28.41 -9.06
C PRO A 192 13.12 27.89 -10.29
N ASN A 193 13.74 27.01 -11.07
CA ASN A 193 13.19 26.44 -12.31
C ASN A 193 13.07 24.92 -12.26
N ASP A 194 13.30 24.30 -11.12
CA ASP A 194 13.23 22.85 -11.01
C ASP A 194 11.82 22.35 -11.23
N ARG A 195 11.68 21.34 -12.06
CA ARG A 195 10.49 20.53 -12.15
C ARG A 195 10.47 19.58 -10.95
N VAL A 196 9.43 19.67 -10.11
CA VAL A 196 9.26 18.81 -8.94
C VAL A 196 8.21 17.78 -9.23
N VAL A 197 8.57 16.51 -9.22
CA VAL A 197 7.64 15.38 -9.32
C VAL A 197 7.65 14.63 -7.99
N VAL A 198 6.48 14.22 -7.53
CA VAL A 198 6.33 13.36 -6.35
C VAL A 198 5.65 12.07 -6.78
N ALA A 199 6.23 10.93 -6.45
CA ALA A 199 5.66 9.63 -6.71
C ALA A 199 5.50 8.85 -5.40
N GLY A 200 4.31 8.30 -5.17
CA GLY A 200 4.00 7.47 -4.03
C GLY A 200 3.53 6.09 -4.46
N ALA A 201 3.87 5.07 -3.68
CA ALA A 201 3.38 3.71 -3.90
C ALA A 201 2.59 3.23 -2.67
N SER A 202 1.41 2.58 -2.88
CA SER A 202 0.60 2.04 -1.79
C SER A 202 0.24 3.14 -0.76
N TYR A 203 0.48 2.95 0.54
CA TYR A 203 0.33 4.01 1.54
C TYR A 203 1.06 5.31 1.15
N GLY A 204 2.17 5.23 0.42
CA GLY A 204 2.86 6.42 -0.11
C GLY A 204 1.97 7.31 -0.98
N THR A 205 0.91 6.78 -1.59
CA THR A 205 -0.10 7.56 -2.33
C THR A 205 -1.03 8.33 -1.39
N TYR A 206 -1.38 7.77 -0.22
CA TYR A 206 -2.12 8.46 0.83
C TYR A 206 -1.28 9.60 1.44
N TRP A 207 0.02 9.36 1.67
CA TRP A 207 0.96 10.38 2.10
C TRP A 207 1.08 11.50 1.06
N LEU A 208 1.24 11.14 -0.22
CA LEU A 208 1.27 12.10 -1.34
C LEU A 208 -0.04 12.91 -1.42
N HIS A 209 -1.20 12.26 -1.25
CA HIS A 209 -2.49 12.96 -1.23
C HIS A 209 -2.57 13.97 -0.07
N ARG A 210 -2.10 13.62 1.14
CA ARG A 210 -1.99 14.54 2.26
C ARG A 210 -1.06 15.72 1.96
N TYR A 211 0.04 15.45 1.27
CA TYR A 211 0.94 16.51 0.80
C TYR A 211 0.22 17.45 -0.18
N LEU A 212 -0.58 16.94 -1.10
CA LEU A 212 -1.37 17.78 -2.01
C LEU A 212 -2.47 18.59 -1.29
N GLN A 213 -3.04 18.08 -0.21
CA GLN A 213 -3.99 18.86 0.61
C GLN A 213 -3.31 20.08 1.25
N LEU A 214 -2.05 19.96 1.64
CA LEU A 214 -1.27 21.04 2.28
C LEU A 214 -0.57 21.94 1.26
N TYR A 215 -0.11 21.40 0.15
CA TYR A 215 0.69 22.09 -0.88
C TYR A 215 0.16 21.80 -2.29
N PRO A 216 -1.08 22.22 -2.61
CA PRO A 216 -1.79 21.78 -3.82
C PRO A 216 -1.18 22.27 -5.14
N THR A 217 -0.21 23.18 -5.11
CA THR A 217 0.45 23.78 -6.28
C THR A 217 1.97 23.66 -6.26
N GLN A 218 2.54 23.02 -5.24
CA GLN A 218 3.99 22.94 -5.09
C GLN A 218 4.63 21.98 -6.11
N PRO A 219 4.09 20.76 -6.36
CA PRO A 219 4.66 19.87 -7.36
C PRO A 219 4.24 20.27 -8.79
N SER A 220 5.06 19.94 -9.76
CA SER A 220 4.79 20.11 -11.20
C SER A 220 3.96 18.96 -11.76
N ALA A 221 4.06 17.78 -11.17
CA ALA A 221 3.30 16.58 -11.49
C ALA A 221 3.37 15.57 -10.33
N VAL A 222 2.41 14.63 -10.29
CA VAL A 222 2.41 13.55 -9.29
C VAL A 222 2.08 12.20 -9.93
N VAL A 223 2.62 11.12 -9.35
CA VAL A 223 2.33 9.74 -9.74
C VAL A 223 1.88 8.96 -8.52
N LEU A 224 0.75 8.28 -8.62
CA LEU A 224 0.19 7.42 -7.59
C LEU A 224 0.15 5.98 -8.11
N ASP A 225 0.99 5.11 -7.56
CA ASP A 225 1.03 3.69 -7.88
C ASP A 225 0.26 2.90 -6.81
N SER A 226 -0.76 2.15 -7.22
CA SER A 226 -1.59 1.36 -6.31
C SER A 226 -2.26 2.26 -5.27
N VAL A 227 -3.25 2.99 -5.75
CA VAL A 227 -3.88 4.14 -5.08
C VAL A 227 -4.59 3.73 -3.80
N CYS A 228 -4.14 4.29 -2.70
CA CYS A 228 -4.75 4.16 -1.38
C CYS A 228 -5.64 5.37 -1.10
N ASP A 229 -6.94 5.21 -1.20
CA ASP A 229 -7.92 6.23 -0.78
C ASP A 229 -8.09 6.23 0.73
N ARG A 230 -8.34 5.05 1.27
CA ARG A 230 -8.58 4.84 2.70
C ARG A 230 -7.87 3.63 3.24
N CYS A 231 -6.80 3.20 2.65
CA CYS A 231 -6.12 1.91 2.86
C CYS A 231 -5.97 1.44 4.32
N GLY A 232 -7.03 1.47 5.03
CA GLY A 232 -7.15 1.11 6.43
C GLY A 232 -8.54 0.66 6.80
N GLN A 233 -9.40 0.47 5.83
CA GLN A 233 -10.62 -0.30 6.08
C GLN A 233 -10.22 -1.79 6.15
N TRP A 234 -9.59 -2.19 7.25
CA TRP A 234 -8.98 -3.50 7.43
C TRP A 234 -9.90 -4.66 7.08
N LEU A 235 -11.18 -4.52 7.40
CA LEU A 235 -12.15 -5.53 7.01
C LEU A 235 -12.39 -5.57 5.49
N GLU A 236 -12.32 -4.41 4.80
CA GLU A 236 -12.42 -4.41 3.33
C GLU A 236 -11.15 -4.94 2.68
N TYR A 237 -9.99 -4.71 3.26
CA TYR A 237 -8.73 -5.35 2.87
C TYR A 237 -8.84 -6.89 2.93
N GLU A 238 -9.35 -7.43 4.03
CA GLU A 238 -9.59 -8.87 4.17
C GLU A 238 -10.65 -9.38 3.17
N ARG A 239 -11.77 -8.65 3.01
CA ARG A 239 -12.82 -8.97 2.05
C ARG A 239 -12.33 -8.97 0.61
N SER A 240 -11.43 -8.08 0.25
CA SER A 240 -10.89 -8.02 -1.12
C SER A 240 -9.99 -9.22 -1.42
N HIS A 241 -9.18 -9.67 -0.46
CA HIS A 241 -8.42 -10.91 -0.60
C HIS A 241 -9.33 -12.13 -0.78
N ASP A 242 -10.36 -12.27 0.06
CA ASP A 242 -11.30 -13.40 -0.06
C ASP A 242 -12.08 -13.36 -1.39
N ARG A 243 -12.55 -12.18 -1.80
CA ARG A 243 -13.25 -11.98 -3.07
C ARG A 243 -12.37 -12.35 -4.28
N LEU A 244 -11.14 -11.86 -4.33
CA LEU A 244 -10.19 -12.17 -5.41
C LEU A 244 -9.83 -13.65 -5.43
N GLY A 245 -9.50 -14.23 -4.28
CA GLY A 245 -9.16 -15.65 -4.18
C GLY A 245 -10.29 -16.56 -4.65
N ARG A 246 -11.53 -16.27 -4.27
CA ARG A 246 -12.72 -17.03 -4.75
C ARG A 246 -12.93 -16.85 -6.25
N ALA A 247 -12.68 -15.67 -6.82
CA ALA A 247 -12.75 -15.47 -8.26
C ALA A 247 -11.76 -16.36 -9.00
N LEU A 248 -10.50 -16.44 -8.52
CA LEU A 248 -9.48 -17.33 -9.09
C LEU A 248 -9.85 -18.82 -8.94
N LEU A 249 -10.44 -19.24 -7.83
CA LEU A 249 -10.95 -20.61 -7.66
C LEU A 249 -12.13 -20.90 -8.60
N SER A 250 -12.97 -19.92 -8.89
CA SER A 250 -14.04 -20.06 -9.90
C SER A 250 -13.47 -20.19 -11.31
N GLU A 251 -12.40 -19.46 -11.65
CA GLU A 251 -11.66 -19.68 -12.92
C GLU A 251 -11.08 -21.10 -12.98
N CYS A 252 -10.52 -21.61 -11.87
CA CYS A 252 -10.04 -22.98 -11.77
C CYS A 252 -11.15 -24.01 -12.02
N ALA A 253 -12.35 -23.80 -11.46
CA ALA A 253 -13.48 -24.69 -11.69
C ALA A 253 -13.90 -24.75 -13.17
N ALA A 254 -13.68 -23.68 -13.93
CA ALA A 254 -13.97 -23.63 -15.37
C ALA A 254 -12.84 -24.22 -16.23
N ASP A 255 -11.62 -24.35 -15.71
CA ASP A 255 -10.48 -24.96 -16.40
C ASP A 255 -10.46 -26.46 -16.20
N ALA A 256 -10.40 -27.23 -17.30
CA ALA A 256 -10.50 -28.69 -17.25
C ALA A 256 -9.34 -29.38 -16.51
N LEU A 257 -8.10 -28.86 -16.65
CA LEU A 257 -6.93 -29.39 -15.94
C LEU A 257 -7.02 -29.09 -14.47
N CYS A 258 -7.29 -27.83 -14.11
CA CYS A 258 -7.41 -27.40 -12.74
C CYS A 258 -8.53 -28.14 -12.00
N ALA A 259 -9.72 -28.25 -12.60
CA ALA A 259 -10.85 -29.00 -12.06
C ALA A 259 -10.53 -30.49 -11.89
N SER A 260 -9.67 -31.08 -12.74
CA SER A 260 -9.22 -32.48 -12.56
C SER A 260 -8.33 -32.66 -11.33
N LYS A 261 -7.68 -31.60 -10.84
CA LYS A 261 -6.77 -31.60 -9.69
C LYS A 261 -7.46 -31.25 -8.36
N LEU A 262 -8.28 -30.18 -8.36
CA LEU A 262 -8.95 -29.69 -7.16
C LEU A 262 -10.40 -30.18 -7.02
N GLY A 263 -10.94 -30.86 -8.03
CA GLY A 263 -12.34 -31.27 -8.10
C GLY A 263 -13.22 -30.20 -8.76
N ALA A 264 -14.50 -30.50 -8.89
CA ALA A 264 -15.49 -29.61 -9.51
C ALA A 264 -15.82 -28.39 -8.63
N ASP A 265 -15.42 -28.40 -7.36
CA ASP A 265 -15.62 -27.33 -6.39
C ASP A 265 -14.27 -27.02 -5.68
N PRO A 266 -13.42 -26.17 -6.28
CA PRO A 266 -12.15 -25.77 -5.69
C PRO A 266 -12.29 -24.98 -4.38
N GLU A 267 -13.43 -24.30 -4.15
CA GLU A 267 -13.69 -23.65 -2.87
C GLU A 267 -13.89 -24.68 -1.75
N ALA A 268 -14.66 -25.74 -2.00
CA ALA A 268 -14.83 -26.83 -1.06
C ALA A 268 -13.49 -27.55 -0.79
N PHE A 269 -12.62 -27.68 -1.80
CA PHE A 269 -11.27 -28.21 -1.63
C PHE A 269 -10.45 -27.36 -0.65
N LEU A 270 -10.41 -26.05 -0.86
CA LEU A 270 -9.69 -25.12 0.05
C LEU A 270 -10.33 -25.11 1.44
N GLN A 271 -11.67 -25.11 1.54
CA GLN A 271 -12.37 -25.17 2.83
C GLN A 271 -11.98 -26.42 3.64
N ALA A 272 -11.79 -27.56 2.98
CA ALA A 272 -11.35 -28.79 3.64
C ALA A 272 -9.91 -28.65 4.20
N LEU A 273 -9.01 -27.97 3.48
CA LEU A 273 -7.66 -27.68 3.97
C LEU A 273 -7.68 -26.71 5.16
N VAL A 274 -8.45 -25.63 5.06
CA VAL A 274 -8.61 -24.62 6.12
C VAL A 274 -9.19 -25.24 7.39
N SER A 275 -10.14 -26.17 7.26
CA SER A 275 -10.82 -26.82 8.39
C SER A 275 -10.06 -28.04 8.93
N SER A 276 -8.86 -28.35 8.40
CA SER A 276 -8.08 -29.52 8.83
C SER A 276 -7.62 -29.37 10.29
N ALA A 277 -7.93 -30.38 11.11
CA ALA A 277 -7.48 -30.43 12.49
C ALA A 277 -5.97 -30.72 12.66
N THR A 278 -5.30 -31.12 11.58
CA THR A 278 -3.86 -31.38 11.57
C THR A 278 -3.16 -30.38 10.67
N PRO A 279 -1.95 -29.91 11.04
CA PRO A 279 -1.19 -29.02 10.17
C PRO A 279 -1.00 -29.63 8.79
N VAL A 280 -1.41 -28.88 7.76
CA VAL A 280 -1.22 -29.26 6.36
C VAL A 280 0.24 -29.02 6.00
N CYS A 281 0.94 -30.06 5.54
CA CYS A 281 2.32 -30.00 5.07
C CYS A 281 3.31 -29.28 6.03
N PRO A 282 3.73 -29.89 7.16
CA PRO A 282 4.50 -29.24 8.24
C PRO A 282 5.81 -28.57 7.81
N ASP A 283 6.48 -29.07 6.78
CA ASP A 283 7.74 -28.50 6.30
C ASP A 283 7.50 -27.19 5.53
N VAL A 284 6.40 -27.09 4.77
CA VAL A 284 5.98 -25.87 4.11
C VAL A 284 5.48 -24.85 5.15
N VAL A 285 4.70 -25.28 6.14
CA VAL A 285 4.29 -24.45 7.30
C VAL A 285 5.49 -23.83 7.98
N ARG A 286 6.56 -24.60 8.20
CA ARG A 286 7.78 -24.10 8.82
C ARG A 286 8.49 -23.06 7.93
N ALA A 287 8.55 -23.30 6.62
CA ALA A 287 9.17 -22.37 5.67
C ALA A 287 8.35 -21.08 5.50
N PHE A 288 7.03 -21.18 5.57
CA PHE A 288 6.12 -20.04 5.45
C PHE A 288 6.02 -19.21 6.77
N GLY A 289 6.25 -19.85 7.92
CA GLY A 289 6.14 -19.22 9.23
C GLY A 289 4.72 -19.16 9.79
N THR A 290 3.72 -19.76 9.13
CA THR A 290 2.35 -19.90 9.66
C THR A 290 1.76 -21.26 9.35
N SER A 291 0.84 -21.74 10.22
CA SER A 291 0.00 -22.91 9.97
C SER A 291 -1.36 -22.55 9.33
N SER A 292 -1.68 -21.28 9.21
CA SER A 292 -2.94 -20.83 8.59
C SER A 292 -2.88 -20.97 7.08
N VAL A 293 -3.68 -21.88 6.54
CA VAL A 293 -3.83 -22.08 5.09
C VAL A 293 -4.46 -20.83 4.45
N LYS A 294 -5.38 -20.15 5.14
CA LYS A 294 -5.98 -18.88 4.68
C LYS A 294 -4.92 -17.82 4.44
N VAL A 295 -3.98 -17.67 5.38
CA VAL A 295 -2.87 -16.71 5.28
C VAL A 295 -1.92 -17.09 4.16
N MET A 296 -1.54 -18.37 4.05
CA MET A 296 -0.69 -18.82 2.97
C MET A 296 -1.31 -18.51 1.59
N ALA A 297 -2.59 -18.81 1.43
CA ALA A 297 -3.33 -18.53 0.21
C ALA A 297 -3.50 -17.01 -0.05
N GLY A 298 -3.86 -16.24 0.98
CA GLY A 298 -4.04 -14.78 0.89
C GLY A 298 -2.76 -14.05 0.47
N VAL A 299 -1.62 -14.46 1.03
CA VAL A 299 -0.31 -13.89 0.70
C VAL A 299 0.09 -14.15 -0.76
N LEU A 300 -0.33 -15.26 -1.37
CA LEU A 300 -0.04 -15.53 -2.79
C LEU A 300 -0.76 -14.55 -3.73
N LEU A 301 -1.92 -14.02 -3.32
CA LEU A 301 -2.68 -13.07 -4.13
C LEU A 301 -1.98 -11.72 -4.32
N GLU A 302 -1.02 -11.40 -3.47
CA GLU A 302 -0.29 -10.13 -3.53
C GLU A 302 0.90 -10.16 -4.52
N ASN A 303 1.25 -11.32 -5.06
CA ASN A 303 2.38 -11.47 -5.96
C ASN A 303 1.91 -11.68 -7.41
N PRO A 304 2.38 -10.88 -8.39
CA PRO A 304 1.89 -10.92 -9.76
C PRO A 304 2.08 -12.28 -10.45
N PHE A 305 3.10 -13.02 -10.07
CA PHE A 305 3.33 -14.35 -10.63
C PHE A 305 2.65 -15.45 -9.79
N ALA A 306 2.72 -15.33 -8.45
CA ALA A 306 2.24 -16.38 -7.55
C ALA A 306 0.72 -16.57 -7.61
N GLN A 307 -0.07 -15.54 -7.91
CA GLN A 307 -1.52 -15.69 -8.06
C GLN A 307 -1.91 -16.67 -9.18
N HIS A 308 -1.14 -16.71 -10.29
CA HIS A 308 -1.38 -17.69 -11.37
C HIS A 308 -1.23 -19.12 -10.87
N TYR A 309 -0.38 -19.34 -9.90
CA TYR A 309 -0.05 -20.66 -9.37
C TYR A 309 -0.87 -21.07 -8.15
N LEU A 310 -1.82 -20.25 -7.71
CA LEU A 310 -2.62 -20.52 -6.51
C LEU A 310 -3.24 -21.93 -6.50
N PRO A 311 -3.90 -22.42 -7.57
CA PRO A 311 -4.48 -23.76 -7.55
C PRO A 311 -3.42 -24.87 -7.47
N ALA A 312 -2.31 -24.74 -8.19
CA ALA A 312 -1.22 -25.72 -8.13
C ALA A 312 -0.56 -25.73 -6.74
N PHE A 313 -0.41 -24.54 -6.11
CA PHE A 313 0.05 -24.43 -4.74
C PHE A 313 -0.86 -25.19 -3.77
N LEU A 314 -2.17 -25.00 -3.84
CA LEU A 314 -3.15 -25.68 -2.98
C LEU A 314 -3.15 -27.20 -3.19
N TYR A 315 -3.06 -27.65 -4.43
CA TYR A 315 -2.98 -29.07 -4.77
C TYR A 315 -1.75 -29.73 -4.17
N ARG A 316 -0.57 -29.13 -4.35
CA ARG A 316 0.69 -29.64 -3.80
C ARG A 316 0.72 -29.56 -2.27
N LEU A 317 0.17 -28.49 -1.70
CA LEU A 317 0.07 -28.33 -0.24
C LEU A 317 -0.77 -29.46 0.38
N ALA A 318 -1.87 -29.83 -0.27
CA ALA A 318 -2.74 -30.93 0.16
C ALA A 318 -2.06 -32.28 0.05
N ARG A 319 -1.31 -32.53 -1.04
CA ARG A 319 -0.62 -33.80 -1.31
C ARG A 319 0.62 -33.99 -0.42
N CYS A 320 1.40 -32.93 -0.25
CA CYS A 320 2.57 -32.85 0.63
C CYS A 320 3.60 -33.99 0.47
N GLU A 321 3.87 -34.40 -0.75
CA GLU A 321 4.97 -35.34 -1.04
C GLU A 321 6.33 -34.61 -1.01
N PRO A 322 7.49 -35.31 -0.86
CA PRO A 322 8.81 -34.66 -0.82
C PRO A 322 9.09 -33.70 -1.99
N ARG A 323 8.65 -34.05 -3.19
CA ARG A 323 8.76 -33.19 -4.38
C ARG A 323 7.89 -31.93 -4.26
N ASP A 324 6.71 -32.03 -3.61
CA ASP A 324 5.84 -30.88 -3.38
C ASP A 324 6.47 -29.89 -2.40
N VAL A 325 7.04 -30.40 -1.31
CA VAL A 325 7.78 -29.58 -0.34
C VAL A 325 8.91 -28.83 -1.03
N THR A 326 9.69 -29.51 -1.88
CA THR A 326 10.78 -28.89 -2.66
C THR A 326 10.25 -27.78 -3.56
N ALA A 327 9.23 -28.03 -4.38
CA ALA A 327 8.68 -27.07 -5.31
C ALA A 327 8.05 -25.87 -4.58
N LEU A 328 7.25 -26.11 -3.53
CA LEU A 328 6.61 -25.05 -2.74
C LEU A 328 7.63 -24.19 -2.02
N THR A 329 8.69 -24.77 -1.44
CA THR A 329 9.76 -24.00 -0.78
C THR A 329 10.61 -23.23 -1.78
N THR A 330 10.80 -23.73 -3.00
CA THR A 330 11.48 -22.99 -4.08
C THR A 330 10.65 -21.77 -4.47
N LEU A 331 9.35 -21.90 -4.73
CA LEU A 331 8.44 -20.80 -5.02
C LEU A 331 8.48 -19.74 -3.91
N LEU A 332 8.46 -20.15 -2.65
CA LEU A 332 8.50 -19.24 -1.51
C LEU A 332 9.84 -18.51 -1.40
N SER A 333 10.96 -19.16 -1.71
CA SER A 333 12.29 -18.53 -1.64
C SER A 333 12.46 -17.38 -2.65
N ARG A 334 11.73 -17.42 -3.75
CA ARG A 334 11.73 -16.36 -4.77
C ARG A 334 10.97 -15.09 -4.33
N ARG A 335 10.13 -15.19 -3.29
CA ARG A 335 9.35 -14.06 -2.78
C ARG A 335 10.10 -13.16 -1.82
N THR A 336 11.13 -13.67 -1.13
CA THR A 336 11.72 -13.00 0.04
C THR A 336 12.86 -12.04 -0.29
N SER A 337 13.19 -11.84 -1.55
CA SER A 337 14.26 -10.91 -1.94
C SER A 337 13.75 -9.47 -1.99
N GLY A 338 14.14 -8.64 -1.03
CA GLY A 338 14.12 -7.18 -1.19
C GLY A 338 13.30 -6.35 -0.21
N LEU A 339 12.63 -6.92 0.79
CA LEU A 339 11.94 -6.09 1.80
C LEU A 339 12.97 -5.47 2.75
N SER A 340 12.98 -4.13 2.84
CA SER A 340 13.70 -3.41 3.86
C SER A 340 13.06 -3.62 5.24
N ARG A 341 13.74 -3.17 6.29
CA ARG A 341 13.21 -3.23 7.66
C ARG A 341 12.01 -2.30 7.80
N THR A 342 10.78 -2.85 7.79
CA THR A 342 9.55 -2.11 8.07
C THR A 342 9.47 -1.76 9.56
N SER A 343 9.18 -0.49 9.90
CA SER A 343 8.87 -0.09 11.26
C SER A 343 7.45 -0.50 11.64
N ILE A 344 7.32 -1.52 12.48
CA ILE A 344 6.01 -1.99 12.96
C ILE A 344 5.34 -0.95 13.83
N ALA A 345 6.10 -0.20 14.62
CA ALA A 345 5.55 0.88 15.43
C ALA A 345 4.94 1.98 14.56
N THR A 346 5.61 2.38 13.48
CA THR A 346 5.07 3.34 12.51
C THR A 346 3.86 2.77 11.78
N PHE A 347 3.90 1.49 11.39
CA PHE A 347 2.75 0.82 10.79
C PHE A 347 1.52 0.91 11.70
N LEU A 348 1.65 0.50 12.96
CA LEU A 348 0.56 0.52 13.93
C LEU A 348 0.09 1.96 14.22
N GLN A 349 1.02 2.88 14.43
CA GLN A 349 0.69 4.28 14.72
C GLN A 349 -0.12 4.92 13.59
N VAL A 350 0.34 4.81 12.35
CA VAL A 350 -0.33 5.43 11.21
C VAL A 350 -1.64 4.69 10.88
N SER A 351 -1.65 3.36 10.89
CA SER A 351 -2.85 2.58 10.61
C SER A 351 -3.97 2.87 11.62
N LEU A 352 -3.62 3.01 12.90
CA LEU A 352 -4.60 3.24 13.98
C LEU A 352 -4.97 4.72 14.16
N ALA A 353 -4.09 5.65 13.75
CA ALA A 353 -4.29 7.08 13.96
C ALA A 353 -4.85 7.82 12.74
N ASP A 354 -4.38 7.47 11.53
CA ASP A 354 -4.62 8.27 10.32
C ASP A 354 -5.51 7.56 9.29
N LEU A 355 -5.54 6.22 9.32
CA LEU A 355 -6.38 5.45 8.42
C LEU A 355 -7.76 5.21 9.07
N ALA A 356 -8.62 4.41 8.47
CA ALA A 356 -9.99 4.27 8.94
C ALA A 356 -10.10 3.72 10.37
N PRO A 357 -11.16 4.06 11.12
CA PRO A 357 -11.39 3.47 12.44
C PRO A 357 -11.55 1.96 12.36
N ALA A 358 -11.08 1.25 13.38
CA ALA A 358 -11.23 -0.20 13.49
C ALA A 358 -12.71 -0.61 13.42
N PRO A 359 -13.06 -1.63 12.63
CA PRO A 359 -14.41 -2.16 12.60
C PRO A 359 -14.76 -2.82 13.96
N PRO A 360 -16.05 -3.02 14.28
CA PRO A 360 -16.44 -3.80 15.44
C PRO A 360 -15.85 -5.21 15.38
N ILE A 361 -15.28 -5.70 16.49
CA ILE A 361 -14.66 -7.04 16.55
C ILE A 361 -15.63 -8.14 16.09
N SER A 362 -16.91 -8.03 16.44
CA SER A 362 -17.93 -9.00 16.04
C SER A 362 -18.14 -9.08 14.52
N GLU A 363 -17.90 -8.02 13.79
CA GLU A 363 -17.98 -8.00 12.32
C GLU A 363 -16.78 -8.71 11.70
N VAL A 364 -15.61 -8.50 12.28
CA VAL A 364 -14.35 -9.18 11.87
C VAL A 364 -14.45 -10.68 12.13
N GLU A 365 -14.88 -11.08 13.34
CA GLU A 365 -15.09 -12.49 13.71
C GLU A 365 -16.10 -13.19 12.79
N ALA A 366 -17.19 -12.50 12.45
CA ALA A 366 -18.21 -13.04 11.55
C ALA A 366 -17.66 -13.26 10.12
N PHE A 367 -16.83 -12.36 9.63
CA PHE A 367 -16.15 -12.51 8.34
C PHE A 367 -15.13 -13.66 8.40
N GLU A 368 -14.23 -13.66 9.38
CA GLU A 368 -13.18 -14.66 9.53
C GLU A 368 -13.72 -16.10 9.65
N ALA A 369 -14.92 -16.26 10.21
CA ALA A 369 -15.57 -17.57 10.31
C ALA A 369 -15.89 -18.19 8.93
N THR A 370 -15.98 -17.40 7.86
CA THR A 370 -16.36 -17.83 6.52
C THR A 370 -15.32 -17.58 5.46
N ALA A 371 -14.31 -16.74 5.73
CA ALA A 371 -13.24 -16.42 4.80
C ALA A 371 -12.36 -17.63 4.48
N LEU A 372 -11.97 -17.77 3.21
CA LEU A 372 -11.01 -18.75 2.71
C LEU A 372 -9.63 -18.15 2.49
N PHE A 373 -9.57 -16.84 2.30
CA PHE A 373 -8.36 -16.05 2.13
C PHE A 373 -8.37 -14.92 3.13
N SER A 374 -7.27 -14.74 3.86
CA SER A 374 -7.15 -13.72 4.89
C SER A 374 -5.69 -13.41 5.17
N LYS A 375 -5.42 -12.22 5.69
CA LYS A 375 -4.12 -11.82 6.26
C LYS A 375 -4.16 -11.85 7.78
N GLU A 376 -5.33 -12.18 8.36
CA GLU A 376 -5.59 -12.23 9.79
C GLU A 376 -5.25 -10.88 10.48
N LEU A 377 -5.74 -9.78 9.88
CA LEU A 377 -5.61 -8.43 10.47
C LEU A 377 -6.59 -8.18 11.63
N ASP A 378 -7.39 -9.16 12.01
CA ASP A 378 -8.30 -9.12 13.17
C ASP A 378 -7.60 -8.70 14.46
N PHE A 379 -6.32 -9.08 14.61
CA PHE A 379 -5.51 -8.69 15.77
C PHE A 379 -5.39 -7.15 15.90
N LEU A 380 -5.37 -6.39 14.80
CA LEU A 380 -5.35 -4.92 14.85
C LEU A 380 -6.57 -4.37 15.58
N THR A 381 -7.73 -5.00 15.37
CA THR A 381 -8.97 -4.64 16.10
C THR A 381 -8.84 -4.91 17.60
N ALA A 382 -8.15 -5.98 17.98
CA ALA A 382 -7.96 -6.34 19.38
C ALA A 382 -7.00 -5.41 20.13
N ILE A 383 -6.05 -4.78 19.44
CA ILE A 383 -5.09 -3.82 20.05
C ILE A 383 -5.54 -2.37 19.93
N ALA A 384 -6.41 -2.03 18.98
CA ALA A 384 -6.92 -0.68 18.79
C ALA A 384 -7.69 -0.18 20.02
N GLY A 385 -7.20 0.88 20.65
CA GLY A 385 -7.78 1.46 21.85
C GLY A 385 -7.38 0.78 23.18
N PRO A 386 -7.54 -0.55 23.36
CA PRO A 386 -7.14 -1.19 24.62
C PRO A 386 -5.62 -1.15 24.90
N VAL A 387 -4.81 -1.23 23.86
CA VAL A 387 -3.35 -1.33 23.96
C VAL A 387 -2.67 -0.12 23.32
N TRP A 388 -3.04 0.22 22.08
CA TRP A 388 -2.44 1.32 21.36
C TRP A 388 -3.04 2.68 21.80
N PRO A 389 -2.22 3.75 21.98
CA PRO A 389 -2.73 5.06 22.39
C PRO A 389 -3.79 5.59 21.42
N ALA A 390 -4.82 6.23 21.98
CA ALA A 390 -5.89 6.81 21.16
C ALA A 390 -5.33 7.87 20.20
N ALA A 391 -5.81 7.84 18.97
CA ALA A 391 -5.44 8.82 17.95
C ALA A 391 -5.99 10.21 18.29
N VAL A 392 -5.19 11.25 18.00
CA VAL A 392 -5.69 12.61 17.94
C VAL A 392 -6.40 12.78 16.59
N PRO A 393 -7.64 13.30 16.55
CA PRO A 393 -8.33 13.54 15.28
C PRO A 393 -7.49 14.41 14.34
N ASP A 394 -7.44 14.01 13.07
CA ASP A 394 -6.77 14.76 12.00
C ASP A 394 -7.83 15.35 11.08
N PRO A 395 -7.93 16.69 10.95
CA PRO A 395 -8.99 17.35 10.17
C PRO A 395 -8.91 17.06 8.67
N TRP A 396 -7.77 16.58 8.18
CA TRP A 396 -7.56 16.25 6.77
C TRP A 396 -8.07 14.86 6.37
N VAL A 397 -8.35 14.00 7.34
CA VAL A 397 -8.88 12.65 7.10
C VAL A 397 -10.28 12.74 6.50
N GLY A 398 -10.50 12.05 5.36
CA GLY A 398 -11.79 12.00 4.68
C GLY A 398 -12.12 13.21 3.79
N SER A 399 -11.19 14.17 3.64
CA SER A 399 -11.27 15.24 2.64
C SER A 399 -10.31 14.99 1.46
N TYR A 400 -10.54 15.68 0.33
CA TYR A 400 -9.70 15.54 -0.86
C TYR A 400 -8.99 16.85 -1.20
N ALA A 401 -7.80 16.74 -1.80
CA ALA A 401 -7.03 17.89 -2.23
C ALA A 401 -7.74 18.62 -3.38
N GLU A 402 -7.76 19.94 -3.32
CA GLU A 402 -8.17 20.79 -4.44
C GLU A 402 -6.96 21.20 -5.27
N THR A 403 -6.66 20.47 -6.34
CA THR A 403 -5.48 20.70 -7.16
C THR A 403 -5.75 20.47 -8.64
N THR A 404 -5.05 21.23 -9.47
CA THR A 404 -5.03 21.06 -10.94
C THR A 404 -3.70 20.48 -11.43
N VAL A 405 -2.84 20.08 -10.52
CA VAL A 405 -1.54 19.46 -10.85
C VAL A 405 -1.74 18.22 -11.72
N PRO A 406 -0.97 18.07 -12.82
CA PRO A 406 -0.97 16.85 -13.61
C PRO A 406 -0.76 15.61 -12.74
N MET A 407 -1.66 14.63 -12.87
CA MET A 407 -1.70 13.47 -11.99
C MET A 407 -1.87 12.17 -12.79
N LEU A 408 -0.97 11.23 -12.57
CA LEU A 408 -1.10 9.88 -13.08
C LEU A 408 -1.40 8.93 -11.91
N MET A 409 -2.55 8.30 -11.95
CA MET A 409 -2.95 7.22 -11.06
C MET A 409 -2.84 5.91 -11.83
N ILE A 410 -2.09 4.93 -11.32
CA ILE A 410 -1.94 3.60 -11.92
C ILE A 410 -2.38 2.57 -10.90
N ASN A 411 -3.27 1.66 -11.28
CA ASN A 411 -3.75 0.61 -10.38
C ASN A 411 -3.94 -0.72 -11.09
N GLY A 412 -3.56 -1.81 -10.41
CA GLY A 412 -3.84 -3.16 -10.86
C GLY A 412 -5.32 -3.52 -10.67
N VAL A 413 -5.92 -4.16 -11.66
CA VAL A 413 -7.32 -4.63 -11.57
C VAL A 413 -7.47 -5.78 -10.57
N LEU A 414 -6.41 -6.54 -10.36
CA LEU A 414 -6.36 -7.67 -9.42
C LEU A 414 -5.62 -7.32 -8.11
N ASP A 415 -5.52 -6.05 -7.78
CA ASP A 415 -4.90 -5.60 -6.53
C ASP A 415 -5.83 -5.88 -5.33
N PRO A 416 -5.46 -6.79 -4.39
CA PRO A 416 -6.28 -7.04 -3.21
C PRO A 416 -5.99 -6.09 -2.05
N GLN A 417 -4.92 -5.29 -2.12
CA GLN A 417 -4.47 -4.42 -1.03
C GLN A 417 -5.05 -3.00 -1.15
N THR A 418 -4.92 -2.43 -2.34
CA THR A 418 -5.53 -1.14 -2.71
C THR A 418 -6.36 -1.38 -3.97
N THR A 419 -7.64 -1.64 -3.77
CA THR A 419 -8.49 -2.18 -4.83
C THR A 419 -8.73 -1.19 -5.97
N ILE A 420 -9.03 -1.73 -7.15
CA ILE A 420 -9.39 -0.88 -8.29
C ILE A 420 -10.64 -0.03 -8.00
N GLU A 421 -11.54 -0.51 -7.15
CA GLU A 421 -12.73 0.21 -6.71
C GLU A 421 -12.35 1.44 -5.86
N GLU A 422 -11.37 1.30 -4.96
CA GLU A 422 -10.81 2.44 -4.21
C GLU A 422 -10.15 3.45 -5.14
N ALA A 423 -9.33 2.98 -6.09
CA ALA A 423 -8.67 3.85 -7.06
C ALA A 423 -9.68 4.62 -7.93
N ARG A 424 -10.77 3.98 -8.36
CA ARG A 424 -11.86 4.64 -9.09
C ARG A 424 -12.60 5.66 -8.23
N SER A 425 -12.84 5.34 -6.95
CA SER A 425 -13.47 6.26 -5.99
C SER A 425 -12.60 7.50 -5.79
N PHE A 426 -11.31 7.30 -5.55
CA PHE A 426 -10.34 8.39 -5.43
C PHE A 426 -10.27 9.24 -6.70
N ALA A 427 -10.11 8.63 -7.86
CA ALA A 427 -10.00 9.32 -9.15
C ALA A 427 -11.23 10.16 -9.49
N ALA A 428 -12.42 9.80 -8.99
CA ALA A 428 -13.65 10.58 -9.20
C ALA A 428 -13.58 12.00 -8.62
N HIS A 429 -12.66 12.26 -7.67
CA HIS A 429 -12.40 13.59 -7.11
C HIS A 429 -11.39 14.40 -7.93
N PHE A 430 -10.67 13.77 -8.87
CA PHE A 430 -9.61 14.38 -9.67
C PHE A 430 -9.94 14.28 -11.16
N THR A 431 -10.76 15.23 -11.64
CA THR A 431 -11.32 15.21 -13.00
C THR A 431 -10.73 16.30 -13.90
N GLY A 432 -9.59 16.84 -13.55
CA GLY A 432 -8.85 17.81 -14.36
C GLY A 432 -8.39 17.21 -15.71
N PRO A 433 -8.16 18.05 -16.74
CA PRO A 433 -7.81 17.57 -18.08
C PRO A 433 -6.46 16.82 -18.13
N GLU A 434 -5.62 16.97 -17.12
CA GLU A 434 -4.29 16.35 -17.01
C GLU A 434 -4.21 15.36 -15.83
N GLN A 435 -5.36 14.85 -15.38
CA GLN A 435 -5.47 13.89 -14.29
C GLN A 435 -6.06 12.58 -14.83
N TYR A 436 -5.27 11.50 -14.76
CA TYR A 436 -5.57 10.25 -15.46
C TYR A 436 -5.54 9.07 -14.50
N LEU A 437 -6.58 8.22 -14.53
CA LEU A 437 -6.52 6.87 -13.98
C LEU A 437 -6.23 5.89 -15.12
N VAL A 438 -5.23 5.04 -14.92
CA VAL A 438 -4.88 3.91 -15.78
C VAL A 438 -5.08 2.62 -15.01
N GLU A 439 -5.96 1.78 -15.51
CA GLU A 439 -6.27 0.46 -14.95
C GLU A 439 -5.45 -0.59 -15.71
N LEU A 440 -4.61 -1.34 -15.00
CA LEU A 440 -3.76 -2.36 -15.59
C LEU A 440 -4.40 -3.75 -15.39
N PRO A 441 -4.84 -4.40 -16.48
CA PRO A 441 -5.42 -5.74 -16.38
C PRO A 441 -4.38 -6.74 -15.86
N ARG A 442 -4.85 -7.81 -15.20
CA ARG A 442 -4.00 -8.90 -14.68
C ARG A 442 -2.85 -8.45 -13.76
N THR A 443 -2.89 -7.25 -13.27
CA THR A 443 -1.86 -6.66 -12.42
C THR A 443 -2.35 -6.58 -10.99
N VAL A 444 -1.48 -6.92 -10.05
CA VAL A 444 -1.70 -6.82 -8.60
C VAL A 444 -1.08 -5.54 -8.04
N HIS A 445 -0.79 -5.52 -6.75
CA HIS A 445 -0.18 -4.41 -6.02
C HIS A 445 1.23 -4.05 -6.53
N GLY A 446 1.59 -2.75 -6.49
CA GLY A 446 2.83 -2.24 -7.10
C GLY A 446 2.74 -2.22 -8.62
N ALA A 447 1.67 -1.63 -9.15
CA ALA A 447 1.25 -1.76 -10.53
C ALA A 447 2.26 -1.23 -11.55
N VAL A 448 3.08 -0.21 -11.18
CA VAL A 448 4.12 0.33 -12.06
C VAL A 448 5.13 -0.76 -12.46
N PHE A 449 5.64 -1.51 -11.50
CA PHE A 449 6.62 -2.57 -11.76
C PHE A 449 6.01 -3.98 -11.82
N GLY A 450 4.80 -4.16 -11.31
CA GLY A 450 4.08 -5.45 -11.29
C GLY A 450 3.38 -5.83 -12.60
N SER A 451 3.32 -4.93 -13.59
CA SER A 451 2.62 -5.13 -14.87
C SER A 451 3.53 -5.75 -15.94
N ALA A 452 4.06 -6.94 -15.64
CA ALA A 452 4.97 -7.64 -16.52
C ALA A 452 4.35 -7.94 -17.89
N THR A 453 5.14 -7.78 -18.98
CA THR A 453 4.76 -8.11 -20.35
C THR A 453 5.40 -9.41 -20.85
N ALA A 454 6.24 -10.03 -20.03
CA ALA A 454 6.80 -11.35 -20.28
C ALA A 454 6.98 -12.14 -18.97
N ALA A 455 6.97 -13.45 -19.10
CA ALA A 455 7.22 -14.34 -17.97
C ALA A 455 8.71 -14.36 -17.59
N PRO A 456 9.07 -14.52 -16.28
CA PRO A 456 10.45 -14.68 -15.88
C PRO A 456 11.09 -15.94 -16.52
N PRO A 457 12.43 -16.00 -16.77
CA PRO A 457 13.41 -15.00 -16.32
C PRO A 457 13.56 -13.76 -17.24
N ALA A 458 12.75 -13.61 -18.28
CA ALA A 458 12.75 -12.40 -19.10
C ALA A 458 12.24 -11.21 -18.28
N ASP A 459 12.90 -10.07 -18.40
CA ASP A 459 12.63 -8.86 -17.63
C ASP A 459 12.59 -7.61 -18.54
N PRO A 460 11.61 -7.51 -19.46
CA PRO A 460 11.39 -6.30 -20.22
C PRO A 460 10.81 -5.21 -19.32
N MET A 461 10.88 -3.94 -19.76
CA MET A 461 10.23 -2.84 -19.06
C MET A 461 8.73 -3.14 -18.89
N PRO A 462 8.20 -3.13 -17.65
CA PRO A 462 6.78 -3.35 -17.41
C PRO A 462 5.90 -2.26 -18.03
N CYS A 463 4.67 -2.60 -18.38
CA CYS A 463 3.75 -1.66 -19.03
C CYS A 463 3.48 -0.41 -18.17
N GLY A 464 3.24 -0.57 -16.85
CA GLY A 464 3.04 0.56 -15.94
C GLY A 464 4.27 1.47 -15.85
N ALA A 465 5.48 0.89 -15.91
CA ALA A 465 6.73 1.64 -15.93
C ALA A 465 6.87 2.46 -17.23
N GLU A 466 6.52 1.88 -18.38
CA GLU A 466 6.50 2.60 -19.65
C GLU A 466 5.49 3.75 -19.64
N ILE A 467 4.28 3.53 -19.13
CA ILE A 467 3.24 4.57 -18.98
C ILE A 467 3.74 5.69 -18.07
N MET A 468 4.35 5.34 -16.92
CA MET A 468 4.94 6.33 -16.01
C MET A 468 6.05 7.13 -16.72
N ARG A 469 6.94 6.47 -17.47
CA ARG A 469 8.02 7.13 -18.23
C ARG A 469 7.45 8.15 -19.22
N LEU A 470 6.44 7.79 -20.01
CA LEU A 470 5.78 8.68 -20.96
C LEU A 470 5.14 9.88 -20.26
N PHE A 471 4.46 9.66 -19.14
CA PHE A 471 3.88 10.74 -18.34
C PHE A 471 4.95 11.67 -17.77
N LEU A 472 6.05 11.13 -17.23
CA LEU A 472 7.16 11.95 -16.72
C LEU A 472 7.79 12.82 -17.79
N GLN A 473 7.84 12.37 -19.04
CA GLN A 473 8.33 13.17 -20.16
C GLN A 473 7.38 14.31 -20.56
N SER A 474 6.08 14.12 -20.42
CA SER A 474 5.05 15.07 -20.85
C SER A 474 3.80 15.01 -19.96
N PRO A 475 3.84 15.52 -18.71
CA PRO A 475 2.73 15.38 -17.75
C PRO A 475 1.41 15.97 -18.21
N GLY A 476 1.44 17.00 -19.09
CA GLY A 476 0.24 17.61 -19.70
C GLY A 476 -0.37 16.79 -20.83
N THR A 477 0.16 15.61 -21.15
CA THR A 477 -0.33 14.76 -22.23
C THR A 477 -0.70 13.39 -21.69
N ARG A 478 -1.88 12.88 -22.08
CA ARG A 478 -2.27 11.51 -21.69
C ARG A 478 -1.24 10.52 -22.27
N PRO A 479 -0.62 9.68 -21.43
CA PRO A 479 0.33 8.70 -21.92
C PRO A 479 -0.35 7.64 -22.81
N ASP A 480 0.40 7.08 -23.74
CA ASP A 480 -0.03 5.89 -24.49
C ASP A 480 -0.14 4.70 -23.53
N THR A 481 -1.25 4.01 -23.60
CA THR A 481 -1.56 2.84 -22.77
C THR A 481 -1.72 1.56 -23.58
N SER A 482 -1.30 1.54 -24.85
CA SER A 482 -1.46 0.37 -25.74
C SER A 482 -0.75 -0.89 -25.23
N CYS A 483 0.34 -0.73 -24.45
CA CYS A 483 1.05 -1.85 -23.82
C CYS A 483 0.18 -2.66 -22.84
N THR A 484 -0.98 -2.16 -22.43
CA THR A 484 -1.90 -2.91 -21.56
C THR A 484 -2.44 -4.18 -22.22
N GLU A 485 -2.45 -4.24 -23.55
CA GLU A 485 -2.83 -5.42 -24.33
C GLU A 485 -1.77 -6.52 -24.27
N ASP A 486 -0.52 -6.16 -23.98
CA ASP A 486 0.63 -7.07 -23.92
C ASP A 486 0.91 -7.56 -22.48
N ILE A 487 0.15 -7.12 -21.47
CA ILE A 487 0.34 -7.58 -20.09
C ILE A 487 0.14 -9.08 -20.02
N LEU A 488 1.10 -9.75 -19.39
CA LEU A 488 1.20 -11.20 -19.32
C LEU A 488 -0.09 -11.86 -18.85
N VAL A 489 -0.59 -12.76 -19.67
CA VAL A 489 -1.70 -13.65 -19.35
C VAL A 489 -1.16 -15.09 -19.40
N GLY A 490 -1.21 -15.80 -18.27
CA GLY A 490 -0.84 -17.22 -18.24
C GLY A 490 -1.78 -18.08 -19.12
N ASP A 491 -1.28 -19.18 -19.64
CA ASP A 491 -2.12 -20.21 -20.26
C ASP A 491 -2.68 -21.11 -19.16
N GLY A 492 -3.94 -20.95 -18.84
CA GLY A 492 -4.54 -21.54 -17.65
C GLY A 492 -3.84 -21.01 -16.37
N PHE A 493 -3.31 -21.92 -15.56
CA PHE A 493 -2.61 -21.59 -14.30
C PHE A 493 -1.08 -21.81 -14.40
N SER A 494 -0.48 -21.67 -15.59
CA SER A 494 0.96 -21.76 -15.86
C SER A 494 1.41 -20.54 -16.65
N LEU A 495 2.63 -20.08 -16.40
CA LEU A 495 3.30 -19.02 -17.17
C LEU A 495 4.22 -19.60 -18.27
N GLY A 496 4.20 -20.92 -18.45
CA GLY A 496 4.99 -21.65 -19.42
C GLY A 496 6.23 -22.34 -18.82
N PRO A 497 6.80 -23.33 -19.53
CA PRO A 497 7.81 -24.23 -18.97
C PRO A 497 9.06 -23.55 -18.42
N GLU A 498 9.52 -22.48 -19.04
CA GLU A 498 10.71 -21.74 -18.60
C GLU A 498 10.45 -20.97 -17.31
N ALA A 499 9.30 -20.30 -17.20
CA ALA A 499 8.91 -19.60 -15.99
C ALA A 499 8.58 -20.58 -14.84
N ASP A 500 7.92 -21.69 -15.17
CA ASP A 500 7.60 -22.74 -14.22
C ASP A 500 8.89 -23.35 -13.62
N GLU A 501 9.89 -23.68 -14.47
CA GLU A 501 11.22 -24.15 -14.02
C GLU A 501 11.93 -23.09 -13.15
N TYR A 502 11.89 -21.83 -13.57
CA TYR A 502 12.50 -20.73 -12.82
C TYR A 502 11.85 -20.54 -11.44
N LEU A 503 10.52 -20.56 -11.36
CA LEU A 503 9.79 -20.25 -10.11
C LEU A 503 9.63 -21.46 -9.20
N TRP A 504 9.40 -22.64 -9.74
CA TRP A 504 9.07 -23.86 -9.00
C TRP A 504 10.23 -24.87 -8.92
N GLY A 505 11.25 -24.72 -9.79
CA GLY A 505 12.29 -25.74 -9.97
C GLY A 505 11.81 -26.97 -10.74
N THR A 506 10.70 -26.85 -11.47
CA THR A 506 10.13 -27.91 -12.30
C THR A 506 9.27 -27.31 -13.41
N THR A 507 9.27 -27.93 -14.59
CA THR A 507 8.41 -27.55 -15.72
C THR A 507 6.97 -28.08 -15.60
N ASP A 508 6.70 -28.98 -14.67
CA ASP A 508 5.35 -29.49 -14.37
C ASP A 508 4.93 -29.01 -12.97
N ILE A 509 4.19 -27.92 -12.92
CA ILE A 509 3.74 -27.31 -11.67
C ILE A 509 2.78 -28.17 -10.87
N TRP A 510 2.18 -29.20 -11.47
CA TRP A 510 1.21 -30.08 -10.82
C TRP A 510 1.86 -31.36 -10.28
N GLU A 511 2.70 -32.03 -11.07
CA GLU A 511 3.20 -33.37 -10.76
C GLU A 511 4.73 -33.49 -10.66
N GLY A 512 5.46 -32.55 -11.27
CA GLY A 512 6.92 -32.59 -11.39
C GLY A 512 7.71 -32.39 -10.11
#